data_7dcc03f0876270f53aacc191f0037669
#
_entry.id   7dcc03f0876270f53aacc191f0037669
#
_cell.length_a   1.000
_cell.length_b   1.000
_cell.length_c   1.000
_cell.angle_alpha   90.00
_cell.angle_beta   90.00
_cell.angle_gamma   90.00
#
_symmetry.space_group_name_H-M   'P 1'
#
loop_
_entity.id
_entity.type
_entity.pdbx_description
1 polymer ?
#
loop_
_entity_poly.entity_id
_entity_poly.type
_entity_poly.pdbx_seq_one_letter_code
_entity_poly.pdbx_strand_id
1 'polypeptide(L)'
;MDKKARNAKKENVDWDVVNDFGTEWEEFQFDSYDLDILKETWNQYFDIFPWEDIPENAEGFDMGCGSGRWAQFVISKVGRLNCIDPSSAIYVAESNLNKY
;
A
#
# COMPACT_ATOMS: atom_id res chain seq x y z
N MET A 1 -2.02 3.60 -9.35
CA MET A 1 -2.85 2.98 -8.33
C MET A 1 -4.18 2.57 -8.93
N ASP A 2 -4.63 1.35 -8.73
CA ASP A 2 -5.82 0.82 -9.39
C ASP A 2 -7.00 0.75 -8.41
N LYS A 3 -8.07 1.47 -8.74
CA LYS A 3 -9.30 1.50 -7.94
C LYS A 3 -10.33 0.45 -8.36
N LYS A 4 -10.09 -0.27 -9.47
CA LYS A 4 -11.05 -1.27 -9.96
C LYS A 4 -11.24 -2.43 -8.99
N ALA A 5 -10.23 -2.71 -8.17
CA ALA A 5 -10.34 -3.75 -7.15
C ALA A 5 -11.51 -3.52 -6.19
N ARG A 6 -11.95 -2.27 -6.00
CA ARG A 6 -13.11 -1.94 -5.16
C ARG A 6 -14.40 -2.50 -5.70
N ASN A 7 -14.46 -2.77 -7.00
CA ASN A 7 -15.62 -3.33 -7.66
C ASN A 7 -15.47 -4.82 -7.96
N ALA A 8 -14.46 -5.46 -7.36
CA ALA A 8 -14.23 -6.88 -7.52
C ALA A 8 -15.42 -7.70 -7.01
N LYS A 9 -15.43 -8.97 -7.37
CA LYS A 9 -16.50 -9.88 -6.98
C LYS A 9 -16.74 -9.88 -5.49
N LYS A 10 -17.99 -9.69 -5.12
CA LYS A 10 -18.39 -9.50 -3.72
C LYS A 10 -18.49 -10.80 -2.94
N GLU A 11 -18.62 -11.93 -3.62
CA GLU A 11 -18.84 -13.24 -2.99
C GLU A 11 -17.72 -13.65 -2.06
N ASN A 12 -16.50 -13.16 -2.29
CA ASN A 12 -15.32 -13.50 -1.49
C ASN A 12 -14.88 -12.36 -0.59
N VAL A 13 -15.73 -11.36 -0.40
CA VAL A 13 -15.37 -10.17 0.38
C VAL A 13 -16.39 -9.98 1.50
N ASP A 14 -15.93 -9.93 2.73
CA ASP A 14 -16.73 -9.50 3.87
C ASP A 14 -16.66 -7.97 3.94
N TRP A 15 -17.70 -7.31 3.46
CA TRP A 15 -17.73 -5.86 3.35
C TRP A 15 -17.78 -5.16 4.71
N ASP A 16 -18.32 -5.79 5.75
CA ASP A 16 -18.30 -5.21 7.09
C ASP A 16 -16.88 -5.14 7.62
N VAL A 17 -16.12 -6.23 7.48
CA VAL A 17 -14.71 -6.26 7.87
C VAL A 17 -13.91 -5.26 7.04
N VAL A 18 -14.13 -5.20 5.75
CA VAL A 18 -13.44 -4.27 4.84
C VAL A 18 -13.72 -2.82 5.26
N ASN A 19 -14.95 -2.49 5.55
CA ASN A 19 -15.33 -1.12 5.93
C ASN A 19 -14.73 -0.74 7.28
N ASP A 20 -14.74 -1.64 8.26
CA ASP A 20 -14.13 -1.40 9.56
C ASP A 20 -12.63 -1.18 9.44
N PHE A 21 -11.98 -2.00 8.62
CA PHE A 21 -10.54 -1.88 8.36
C PHE A 21 -10.22 -0.56 7.66
N GLY A 22 -11.04 -0.18 6.68
CA GLY A 22 -10.89 1.08 5.97
C GLY A 22 -11.00 2.28 6.88
N THR A 23 -11.97 2.27 7.79
CA THR A 23 -12.15 3.34 8.78
C THR A 23 -10.93 3.45 9.68
N GLU A 24 -10.41 2.31 10.15
CA GLU A 24 -9.19 2.28 10.96
C GLU A 24 -8.02 2.91 10.23
N TRP A 25 -7.80 2.56 8.97
CA TRP A 25 -6.71 3.09 8.17
C TRP A 25 -6.89 4.56 7.80
N GLU A 26 -8.12 5.04 7.66
CA GLU A 26 -8.39 6.46 7.43
C GLU A 26 -7.96 7.33 8.60
N GLU A 27 -8.00 6.78 9.82
CA GLU A 27 -7.53 7.47 11.02
C GLU A 27 -6.02 7.49 11.14
N PHE A 28 -5.32 6.63 10.39
CA PHE A 28 -3.87 6.51 10.40
C PHE A 28 -3.28 7.22 9.18
N GLN A 29 -2.71 8.40 9.43
CA GLN A 29 -1.95 9.14 8.42
C GLN A 29 -0.47 8.82 8.57
N PHE A 30 0.30 8.87 7.47
CA PHE A 30 1.75 8.65 7.50
C PHE A 30 2.47 9.60 8.45
N ASP A 31 2.06 10.85 8.44
CA ASP A 31 2.62 11.91 9.24
C ASP A 31 2.33 11.76 10.74
N SER A 32 1.46 10.84 11.13
CA SER A 32 1.23 10.46 12.53
C SER A 32 2.34 9.55 13.07
N TYR A 33 3.18 9.01 12.20
CA TYR A 33 4.25 8.09 12.53
C TYR A 33 5.61 8.75 12.35
N ASP A 34 6.57 8.35 13.17
CA ASP A 34 7.96 8.64 12.89
C ASP A 34 8.38 7.85 11.65
N LEU A 35 8.71 8.57 10.59
CA LEU A 35 9.07 7.98 9.30
C LEU A 35 10.34 7.13 9.41
N ASP A 36 11.28 7.51 10.26
CA ASP A 36 12.52 6.76 10.46
C ASP A 36 12.22 5.39 11.08
N ILE A 37 11.31 5.36 12.06
CA ILE A 37 10.89 4.10 12.69
C ILE A 37 10.17 3.22 11.69
N LEU A 38 9.29 3.78 10.88
CA LEU A 38 8.60 3.04 9.83
C LEU A 38 9.58 2.44 8.83
N LYS A 39 10.56 3.23 8.40
CA LYS A 39 11.58 2.76 7.46
C LYS A 39 12.44 1.65 8.06
N GLU A 40 12.80 1.78 9.31
CA GLU A 40 13.54 0.73 10.01
C GLU A 40 12.75 -0.57 10.05
N THR A 41 11.46 -0.49 10.37
CA THR A 41 10.56 -1.65 10.40
C THR A 41 10.44 -2.26 9.00
N TRP A 42 10.29 -1.44 7.98
CA TRP A 42 10.25 -1.91 6.60
C TRP A 42 11.54 -2.64 6.21
N ASN A 43 12.69 -2.09 6.59
CA ASN A 43 13.98 -2.73 6.34
C ASN A 43 14.06 -4.12 6.98
N GLN A 44 13.56 -4.27 8.20
CA GLN A 44 13.54 -5.55 8.90
C GLN A 44 12.69 -6.60 8.15
N TYR A 45 11.54 -6.19 7.62
CA TYR A 45 10.65 -7.11 6.90
C TYR A 45 11.16 -7.47 5.51
N PHE A 46 11.79 -6.53 4.82
CA PHE A 46 12.15 -6.66 3.41
C PHE A 46 13.64 -6.77 3.15
N ASP A 47 14.42 -6.93 4.19
CA ASP A 47 15.88 -7.07 4.13
C ASP A 47 16.32 -8.23 3.24
N ILE A 48 15.61 -9.35 3.31
CA ILE A 48 15.93 -10.55 2.54
C ILE A 48 15.46 -10.48 1.09
N PHE A 49 14.70 -9.47 0.73
CA PHE A 49 14.18 -9.36 -0.63
C PHE A 49 15.29 -8.87 -1.58
N PRO A 50 15.49 -9.53 -2.73
CA PRO A 50 16.61 -9.20 -3.63
C PRO A 50 16.29 -7.98 -4.50
N TRP A 51 16.25 -6.81 -3.89
CA TRP A 51 15.90 -5.57 -4.59
C TRP A 51 16.83 -5.27 -5.76
N GLU A 52 18.12 -5.59 -5.63
CA GLU A 52 19.11 -5.37 -6.68
C GLU A 52 18.87 -6.20 -7.94
N ASP A 53 18.09 -7.28 -7.82
CA ASP A 53 17.72 -8.14 -8.96
C ASP A 53 16.45 -7.67 -9.66
N ILE A 54 15.79 -6.63 -9.16
CA ILE A 54 14.59 -6.07 -9.74
C ILE A 54 14.96 -5.04 -10.80
N PRO A 55 14.52 -5.21 -12.05
CA PRO A 55 14.77 -4.21 -13.10
C PRO A 55 14.14 -2.86 -12.75
N GLU A 56 14.78 -1.78 -13.20
CA GLU A 56 14.27 -0.42 -12.95
C GLU A 56 12.87 -0.19 -13.53
N ASN A 57 12.54 -0.90 -14.60
CA ASN A 57 11.23 -0.81 -15.25
C ASN A 57 10.24 -1.88 -14.79
N ALA A 58 10.54 -2.59 -13.70
CA ALA A 58 9.66 -3.63 -13.19
C ALA A 58 8.30 -3.06 -12.84
N GLU A 59 7.26 -3.83 -13.08
CA GLU A 59 5.91 -3.52 -12.66
C GLU A 59 5.50 -4.51 -11.58
N GLY A 60 4.99 -3.97 -10.49
CA GLY A 60 4.52 -4.76 -9.37
C GLY A 60 3.15 -4.33 -8.90
N PHE A 61 2.64 -5.03 -7.92
CA PHE A 61 1.40 -4.63 -7.26
C PHE A 61 1.45 -4.95 -5.78
N ASP A 62 0.76 -4.13 -5.00
CA ASP A 62 0.60 -4.29 -3.58
C ASP A 62 -0.86 -4.60 -3.30
N MET A 63 -1.15 -5.87 -3.05
CA MET A 63 -2.50 -6.36 -2.76
C MET A 63 -2.83 -6.14 -1.30
N GLY A 64 -3.86 -5.35 -1.05
CA GLY A 64 -4.21 -4.97 0.31
C GLY A 64 -3.30 -3.85 0.83
N CYS A 65 -3.04 -2.86 -0.01
CA CYS A 65 -2.07 -1.80 0.31
C CYS A 65 -2.47 -0.91 1.50
N GLY A 66 -3.72 -0.92 1.90
CA GLY A 66 -4.22 -0.04 2.95
C GLY A 66 -3.99 1.43 2.60
N SER A 67 -3.42 2.18 3.54
CA SER A 67 -3.07 3.59 3.32
C SER A 67 -1.78 3.80 2.52
N GLY A 68 -1.14 2.71 2.06
CA GLY A 68 0.11 2.77 1.33
C GLY A 68 1.35 2.87 2.22
N ARG A 69 1.22 2.50 3.48
CA ARG A 69 2.30 2.63 4.48
C ARG A 69 3.60 1.96 4.02
N TRP A 70 3.51 0.74 3.49
CA TRP A 70 4.69 0.02 3.00
C TRP A 70 5.01 0.38 1.54
N ALA A 71 3.99 0.66 0.75
CA ALA A 71 4.16 1.03 -0.66
C ALA A 71 5.07 2.25 -0.83
N GLN A 72 5.05 3.19 0.10
CA GLN A 72 5.90 4.38 0.03
C GLN A 72 7.40 4.06 -0.07
N PHE A 73 7.83 2.93 0.48
CA PHE A 73 9.24 2.51 0.43
C PHE A 73 9.55 1.65 -0.79
N VAL A 74 8.54 1.04 -1.39
CA VAL A 74 8.68 0.16 -2.55
C VAL A 74 8.64 0.95 -3.85
N ILE A 75 7.86 2.02 -3.88
CA ILE A 75 7.55 2.76 -5.10
C ILE A 75 8.80 3.29 -5.82
N SER A 76 9.84 3.61 -5.09
CA SER A 76 11.11 4.08 -5.66
C SER A 76 11.99 2.96 -6.20
N LYS A 77 11.64 1.70 -5.92
CA LYS A 77 12.45 0.53 -6.28
C LYS A 77 11.93 -0.20 -7.52
N VAL A 78 10.80 0.24 -8.04
CA VAL A 78 10.16 -0.36 -9.22
C VAL A 78 9.79 0.74 -10.21
N GLY A 79 9.53 0.37 -11.45
CA GLY A 79 9.08 1.31 -12.47
C GLY A 79 7.62 1.68 -12.33
N ARG A 80 6.81 0.74 -11.84
CA ARG A 80 5.38 0.95 -11.62
C ARG A 80 4.88 0.08 -10.49
N LEU A 81 4.15 0.68 -9.57
CA LEU A 81 3.52 -0.03 -8.47
C LEU A 81 2.00 0.20 -8.52
N ASN A 82 1.25 -0.88 -8.63
CA ASN A 82 -0.21 -0.86 -8.60
C ASN A 82 -0.67 -1.17 -7.18
N CYS A 83 -1.28 -0.21 -6.52
CA CYS A 83 -1.79 -0.37 -5.16
C CYS A 83 -3.26 -0.73 -5.23
N ILE A 84 -3.63 -1.81 -4.60
CA ILE A 84 -4.98 -2.41 -4.70
C ILE A 84 -5.50 -2.65 -3.30
N ASP A 85 -6.66 -2.07 -3.00
CA ASP A 85 -7.33 -2.29 -1.71
C ASP A 85 -8.84 -2.11 -1.89
N PRO A 86 -9.67 -3.06 -1.42
CA PRO A 86 -11.13 -2.94 -1.56
C PRO A 86 -11.75 -1.98 -0.55
N SER A 87 -11.01 -1.54 0.47
CA SER A 87 -11.51 -0.63 1.49
C SER A 87 -11.34 0.84 1.09
N SER A 88 -11.96 1.74 1.85
CA SER A 88 -11.80 3.18 1.68
C SER A 88 -10.38 3.68 1.95
N ALA A 89 -9.54 2.85 2.55
CA ALA A 89 -8.13 3.16 2.75
C ALA A 89 -7.41 3.46 1.44
N ILE A 90 -7.92 2.97 0.30
CA ILE A 90 -7.33 3.26 -1.01
C ILE A 90 -7.29 4.77 -1.31
N TYR A 91 -8.27 5.52 -0.83
CA TYR A 91 -8.28 6.97 -1.03
C TYR A 91 -7.20 7.67 -0.20
N VAL A 92 -6.93 7.15 0.99
CA VAL A 92 -5.84 7.62 1.84
C VAL A 92 -4.50 7.30 1.17
N ALA A 93 -4.35 6.10 0.63
CA ALA A 93 -3.17 5.71 -0.12
C ALA A 93 -2.94 6.63 -1.32
N GLU A 94 -3.99 6.93 -2.07
CA GLU A 94 -3.91 7.83 -3.22
C GLU A 94 -3.38 9.20 -2.81
N SER A 95 -3.88 9.74 -1.72
CA SER A 95 -3.42 11.02 -1.19
C SER A 95 -1.97 10.96 -0.71
N ASN A 96 -1.63 9.91 0.03
CA ASN A 96 -0.29 9.76 0.63
C ASN A 96 0.79 9.50 -0.41
N LEU A 97 0.48 8.76 -1.46
CA LEU A 97 1.44 8.34 -2.49
C LEU A 97 1.50 9.29 -3.69
N ASN A 98 0.65 10.29 -3.75
CA ASN A 98 0.54 11.17 -4.91
C ASN A 98 1.80 11.98 -5.18
N LYS A 99 2.69 12.08 -4.21
CA LYS A 99 3.95 12.82 -4.32
C LYS A 99 5.09 12.01 -4.96
N TYR A 100 4.85 10.74 -5.29
CA TYR A 100 5.89 9.87 -5.86
C TYR A 100 5.75 9.66 -7.35
#